data_d3ca8ff7192d820c1a4301b9159f528a
#
_entry.id   d3ca8ff7192d820c1a4301b9159f528a
#
_cell.length_a   1.000
_cell.length_b   1.000
_cell.length_c   1.000
_cell.angle_alpha   90.00
_cell.angle_beta   90.00
_cell.angle_gamma   90.00
#
_symmetry.space_group_name_H-M   'P 1'
#
loop_
_entity.id
_entity.type
_entity.pdbx_description
1 polymer ?
#
loop_
_entity_poly.entity_id
_entity_poly.type
_entity_poly.pdbx_seq_one_letter_code
_entity_poly.pdbx_strand_id
1 'polypeptide(L)'
;PHLKITLKPDAKQLDEIIVVAYGTAKKSAFTGSASTIKADKLEERIVSNITNALSGQVAGIQTVNANGAPGASATVRIRGIGSMSSSNAPLYVVDGVPYDGDMSSINPQDIESLSVLKDAAANSIYGARGANGVILITTKSAKTEKAKVTFDAKWGSNSRMVPQYDVIGTAEYYETQYKTLYNSKIYTGSSKAEAYNYADKTLLDAKNGGLGYLVYTVPDGEKLIGNNFKLNPNAKL
;
A
#
# COMPACT_ATOMS: atom_id res chain seq x y z
N PRO A 1 -57.71 -10.35 39.36
CA PRO A 1 -56.96 -11.40 38.71
C PRO A 1 -55.61 -10.82 38.22
N HIS A 2 -54.51 -11.26 38.86
CA HIS A 2 -53.21 -10.88 38.49
C HIS A 2 -52.68 -11.91 37.50
N LEU A 3 -52.45 -11.48 36.25
CA LEU A 3 -51.85 -12.32 35.19
C LEU A 3 -50.35 -12.40 35.41
N LYS A 4 -49.82 -13.57 35.74
CA LYS A 4 -48.38 -13.80 35.91
C LYS A 4 -47.82 -14.35 34.59
N ILE A 5 -47.20 -13.50 33.76
CA ILE A 5 -46.58 -13.90 32.53
C ILE A 5 -45.13 -14.25 32.83
N THR A 6 -44.75 -15.51 32.66
CA THR A 6 -43.36 -15.96 32.75
C THR A 6 -42.77 -16.04 31.34
N LEU A 7 -41.93 -15.10 31.00
CA LEU A 7 -41.16 -15.15 29.76
C LEU A 7 -40.00 -16.15 29.91
N LYS A 8 -39.97 -17.17 29.04
CA LYS A 8 -38.81 -18.05 28.91
C LYS A 8 -37.82 -17.33 27.97
N PRO A 9 -36.56 -17.18 28.36
CA PRO A 9 -35.55 -16.70 27.41
C PRO A 9 -35.37 -17.75 26.33
N ASP A 10 -35.74 -17.45 25.10
CA ASP A 10 -35.40 -18.25 23.92
C ASP A 10 -34.02 -17.81 23.44
N ALA A 11 -33.00 -18.22 24.18
CA ALA A 11 -31.61 -18.06 23.77
C ALA A 11 -31.27 -19.14 22.71
N LYS A 12 -31.72 -18.97 21.48
CA LYS A 12 -31.10 -19.65 20.34
C LYS A 12 -29.69 -19.10 20.18
N GLN A 13 -28.76 -19.73 20.84
CA GLN A 13 -27.34 -19.52 20.60
C GLN A 13 -27.07 -20.04 19.20
N LEU A 14 -26.96 -19.14 18.22
CA LEU A 14 -26.52 -19.48 16.89
C LEU A 14 -25.02 -19.85 17.00
N ASP A 15 -24.72 -21.14 16.88
CA ASP A 15 -23.36 -21.63 16.82
C ASP A 15 -22.67 -20.96 15.64
N GLU A 16 -21.67 -20.13 15.91
CA GLU A 16 -20.87 -19.50 14.87
C GLU A 16 -20.00 -20.58 14.23
N ILE A 17 -20.21 -20.81 12.92
CA ILE A 17 -19.49 -21.81 12.14
C ILE A 17 -18.25 -21.14 11.56
N ILE A 18 -17.10 -21.75 11.76
CA ILE A 18 -15.83 -21.35 11.16
C ILE A 18 -15.51 -22.32 10.04
N VAL A 19 -15.15 -21.79 8.87
CA VAL A 19 -14.59 -22.60 7.80
C VAL A 19 -13.15 -22.95 8.18
N VAL A 20 -12.84 -24.23 8.22
CA VAL A 20 -11.50 -24.78 8.41
C VAL A 20 -11.09 -25.51 7.16
N ALA A 21 -9.79 -25.79 6.99
CA ALA A 21 -9.13 -26.26 5.78
C ALA A 21 -9.88 -27.26 4.89
N TYR A 22 -10.62 -28.19 5.48
CA TYR A 22 -11.34 -29.25 4.74
C TYR A 22 -12.78 -29.42 5.23
N GLY A 23 -13.42 -28.35 5.74
CA GLY A 23 -14.80 -28.44 6.18
C GLY A 23 -15.21 -27.24 7.06
N THR A 24 -16.37 -27.39 7.69
CA THR A 24 -16.89 -26.40 8.63
C THR A 24 -16.83 -26.97 10.04
N ALA A 25 -16.30 -26.21 10.99
CA ALA A 25 -16.30 -26.57 12.41
C ALA A 25 -17.05 -25.53 13.22
N LYS A 26 -17.67 -25.95 14.33
CA LYS A 26 -18.23 -24.99 15.28
C LYS A 26 -17.09 -24.23 15.95
N LYS A 27 -17.25 -22.91 16.11
CA LYS A 27 -16.24 -22.05 16.78
C LYS A 27 -15.91 -22.56 18.19
N SER A 28 -16.88 -23.12 18.88
CA SER A 28 -16.71 -23.73 20.20
C SER A 28 -15.84 -24.99 20.19
N ALA A 29 -15.78 -25.70 19.07
CA ALA A 29 -14.95 -26.91 18.90
C ALA A 29 -13.54 -26.60 18.39
N PHE A 30 -13.29 -25.37 17.97
CA PHE A 30 -11.99 -24.95 17.47
C PHE A 30 -11.13 -24.40 18.61
N THR A 31 -10.09 -25.15 18.98
CA THR A 31 -9.20 -24.80 20.10
C THR A 31 -8.17 -23.72 19.76
N GLY A 32 -8.09 -23.32 18.49
CA GLY A 32 -7.14 -22.32 18.00
C GLY A 32 -7.74 -20.88 17.98
N SER A 33 -6.85 -19.89 17.86
CA SER A 33 -7.26 -18.47 17.70
C SER A 33 -7.61 -18.19 16.23
N ALA A 34 -8.91 -18.23 15.93
CA ALA A 34 -9.44 -17.84 14.64
C ALA A 34 -10.28 -16.57 14.75
N SER A 35 -10.20 -15.72 13.77
CA SER A 35 -11.06 -14.55 13.63
C SER A 35 -11.74 -14.57 12.28
N THR A 36 -13.08 -14.49 12.27
CA THR A 36 -13.88 -14.52 11.04
C THR A 36 -14.49 -13.15 10.79
N ILE A 37 -14.40 -12.69 9.55
CA ILE A 37 -15.06 -11.50 9.01
C ILE A 37 -16.13 -11.97 8.03
N LYS A 38 -17.36 -11.56 8.21
CA LYS A 38 -18.47 -11.86 7.30
C LYS A 38 -18.52 -10.85 6.14
N ALA A 39 -19.18 -11.23 5.05
CA ALA A 39 -19.38 -10.40 3.87
C ALA A 39 -19.89 -9.00 4.19
N ASP A 40 -20.86 -8.87 5.07
CA ASP A 40 -21.48 -7.60 5.45
C ASP A 40 -20.44 -6.54 5.87
N LYS A 41 -19.46 -6.94 6.69
CA LYS A 41 -18.38 -6.03 7.13
C LYS A 41 -17.37 -5.69 6.04
N LEU A 42 -17.22 -6.56 5.05
CA LEU A 42 -16.36 -6.30 3.90
C LEU A 42 -17.03 -5.37 2.89
N GLU A 43 -18.35 -5.52 2.72
CA GLU A 43 -19.15 -4.73 1.78
C GLU A 43 -19.40 -3.29 2.26
N GLU A 44 -19.40 -3.03 3.57
CA GLU A 44 -19.52 -1.68 4.14
C GLU A 44 -18.37 -0.74 3.72
N ARG A 45 -17.22 -1.30 3.36
CA ARG A 45 -16.05 -0.51 2.99
C ARG A 45 -15.89 -0.42 1.48
N ILE A 46 -15.67 0.80 0.99
CA ILE A 46 -15.34 1.05 -0.42
C ILE A 46 -13.85 0.75 -0.59
N VAL A 47 -13.51 -0.52 -0.79
CA VAL A 47 -12.15 -0.96 -1.04
C VAL A 47 -12.10 -1.78 -2.33
N SER A 48 -11.11 -1.53 -3.14
CA SER A 48 -10.88 -2.24 -4.40
C SER A 48 -10.11 -3.55 -4.23
N ASN A 49 -9.59 -3.82 -3.01
CA ASN A 49 -8.73 -4.97 -2.77
C ASN A 49 -9.00 -5.57 -1.38
N ILE A 50 -9.01 -6.91 -1.31
CA ILE A 50 -9.23 -7.69 -0.09
C ILE A 50 -8.22 -7.35 1.00
N THR A 51 -6.95 -7.17 0.64
CA THR A 51 -5.88 -6.88 1.60
C THR A 51 -6.11 -5.56 2.32
N ASN A 52 -6.68 -4.57 1.63
CA ASN A 52 -7.08 -3.30 2.22
C ASN A 52 -8.32 -3.43 3.12
N ALA A 53 -9.24 -4.35 2.77
CA ALA A 53 -10.43 -4.62 3.57
C ALA A 53 -10.09 -5.20 4.96
N LEU A 54 -8.98 -5.94 5.07
CA LEU A 54 -8.50 -6.53 6.33
C LEU A 54 -7.99 -5.50 7.33
N SER A 55 -7.62 -4.30 6.87
CA SER A 55 -7.02 -3.28 7.72
C SER A 55 -7.93 -2.87 8.88
N GLY A 56 -7.47 -3.09 10.10
CA GLY A 56 -8.19 -2.74 11.33
C GLY A 56 -9.39 -3.63 11.67
N GLN A 57 -9.69 -4.67 10.88
CA GLN A 57 -10.83 -5.56 11.13
C GLN A 57 -10.49 -6.72 12.06
N VAL A 58 -9.24 -7.13 12.09
CA VAL A 58 -8.81 -8.31 12.87
C VAL A 58 -7.62 -7.95 13.74
N ALA A 59 -7.74 -8.20 15.04
CA ALA A 59 -6.63 -8.03 15.96
C ALA A 59 -5.46 -8.96 15.61
N GLY A 60 -4.24 -8.43 15.62
CA GLY A 60 -3.02 -9.18 15.29
C GLY A 60 -2.69 -9.29 13.80
N ILE A 61 -3.46 -8.61 12.94
CA ILE A 61 -3.09 -8.39 11.53
C ILE A 61 -2.54 -6.98 11.39
N GLN A 62 -1.41 -6.86 10.72
CA GLN A 62 -0.84 -5.60 10.26
C GLN A 62 -0.97 -5.53 8.75
N THR A 63 -1.54 -4.44 8.26
CA THR A 63 -1.62 -4.14 6.83
C THR A 63 -0.84 -2.86 6.56
N VAL A 64 0.09 -2.92 5.63
CA VAL A 64 0.93 -1.78 5.25
C VAL A 64 0.77 -1.55 3.75
N ASN A 65 0.29 -0.37 3.39
CA ASN A 65 0.26 0.07 2.00
C ASN A 65 1.61 0.70 1.65
N ALA A 66 2.33 0.09 0.73
CA ALA A 66 3.63 0.60 0.27
C ALA A 66 3.47 1.88 -0.55
N ASN A 67 2.36 2.03 -1.25
CA ASN A 67 2.02 3.21 -2.02
C ASN A 67 0.51 3.50 -1.93
N GLY A 68 0.11 4.71 -2.33
CA GLY A 68 -1.30 5.13 -2.35
C GLY A 68 -2.00 4.90 -3.70
N ALA A 69 -1.45 4.08 -4.58
CA ALA A 69 -2.06 3.85 -5.88
C ALA A 69 -3.42 3.15 -5.75
N PRO A 70 -4.45 3.56 -6.47
CA PRO A 70 -5.73 2.87 -6.49
C PRO A 70 -5.56 1.41 -6.93
N GLY A 71 -6.19 0.47 -6.22
CA GLY A 71 -6.10 -0.97 -6.50
C GLY A 71 -4.82 -1.66 -6.03
N ALA A 72 -3.85 -0.92 -5.47
CA ALA A 72 -2.64 -1.55 -4.94
C ALA A 72 -2.94 -2.49 -3.77
N SER A 73 -2.27 -3.65 -3.78
CA SER A 73 -2.37 -4.62 -2.70
C SER A 73 -1.57 -4.17 -1.48
N ALA A 74 -2.19 -4.23 -0.30
CA ALA A 74 -1.48 -4.03 0.95
C ALA A 74 -0.64 -5.25 1.31
N THR A 75 0.53 -5.03 1.87
CA THR A 75 1.29 -6.09 2.52
C THR A 75 0.61 -6.48 3.82
N VAL A 76 0.20 -7.74 3.92
CA VAL A 76 -0.45 -8.29 5.11
C VAL A 76 0.55 -9.12 5.92
N ARG A 77 0.59 -8.92 7.24
CA ARG A 77 1.39 -9.69 8.17
C ARG A 77 0.54 -10.11 9.37
N ILE A 78 0.71 -11.35 9.80
CA ILE A 78 0.03 -11.89 10.99
C ILE A 78 1.08 -12.05 12.09
N ARG A 79 0.84 -11.44 13.26
CA ARG A 79 1.74 -11.47 14.42
C ARG A 79 3.14 -10.86 14.19
N GLY A 80 3.32 -10.04 13.15
CA GLY A 80 4.56 -9.32 12.90
C GLY A 80 5.52 -10.03 11.95
N ILE A 81 6.82 -9.80 12.13
CA ILE A 81 7.90 -10.33 11.29
C ILE A 81 8.43 -11.62 11.93
N GLY A 82 8.25 -12.75 11.27
CA GLY A 82 8.71 -14.06 11.72
C GLY A 82 10.10 -14.47 11.19
N SER A 83 10.51 -13.90 10.06
CA SER A 83 11.80 -14.20 9.42
C SER A 83 12.44 -12.95 8.86
N MET A 84 13.77 -12.85 8.98
CA MET A 84 14.56 -11.77 8.37
C MET A 84 15.00 -12.09 6.94
N SER A 85 15.05 -13.37 6.58
CA SER A 85 15.58 -13.83 5.27
C SER A 85 14.54 -14.49 4.38
N SER A 86 13.32 -14.75 4.89
CA SER A 86 12.24 -15.38 4.16
C SER A 86 11.01 -14.49 4.10
N SER A 87 10.06 -14.82 3.21
CA SER A 87 8.78 -14.10 3.11
C SER A 87 8.00 -14.18 4.43
N ASN A 88 7.46 -13.05 4.86
CA ASN A 88 6.58 -12.95 6.03
C ASN A 88 5.10 -12.84 5.63
N ALA A 89 4.77 -13.11 4.37
CA ALA A 89 3.39 -13.10 3.88
C ALA A 89 2.63 -14.31 4.44
N PRO A 90 1.34 -14.14 4.80
CA PRO A 90 0.49 -15.26 5.17
C PRO A 90 0.17 -16.13 3.95
N LEU A 91 -0.20 -17.38 4.17
CA LEU A 91 -0.75 -18.24 3.13
C LEU A 91 -2.20 -17.87 2.87
N TYR A 92 -2.54 -17.60 1.62
CA TYR A 92 -3.93 -17.44 1.20
C TYR A 92 -4.49 -18.77 0.71
N VAL A 93 -5.70 -19.08 1.11
CA VAL A 93 -6.43 -20.27 0.68
C VAL A 93 -7.82 -19.86 0.25
N VAL A 94 -8.14 -20.10 -1.02
CA VAL A 94 -9.45 -19.76 -1.62
C VAL A 94 -10.24 -21.04 -1.82
N ASP A 95 -11.38 -21.14 -1.21
CA ASP A 95 -12.28 -22.32 -1.26
C ASP A 95 -11.54 -23.65 -1.01
N GLY A 96 -10.61 -23.63 -0.07
CA GLY A 96 -9.83 -24.80 0.33
C GLY A 96 -8.56 -25.04 -0.50
N VAL A 97 -8.31 -24.27 -1.54
CA VAL A 97 -7.12 -24.41 -2.40
C VAL A 97 -6.11 -23.31 -2.10
N PRO A 98 -4.82 -23.63 -1.85
CA PRO A 98 -3.78 -22.62 -1.72
C PRO A 98 -3.69 -21.74 -2.97
N TYR A 99 -3.66 -20.44 -2.76
CA TYR A 99 -3.65 -19.43 -3.82
C TYR A 99 -2.39 -18.58 -3.73
N ASP A 100 -1.56 -18.65 -4.76
CA ASP A 100 -0.29 -17.92 -4.86
C ASP A 100 -0.39 -16.71 -5.82
N GLY A 101 -1.59 -16.40 -6.33
CA GLY A 101 -1.84 -15.26 -7.23
C GLY A 101 -1.97 -13.92 -6.50
N ASP A 102 -2.16 -12.86 -7.26
CA ASP A 102 -2.38 -11.53 -6.70
C ASP A 102 -3.79 -11.41 -6.10
N MET A 103 -3.86 -10.99 -4.84
CA MET A 103 -5.12 -10.76 -4.13
C MET A 103 -5.97 -9.65 -4.74
N SER A 104 -5.41 -8.81 -5.60
CA SER A 104 -6.16 -7.79 -6.34
C SER A 104 -7.12 -8.38 -7.39
N SER A 105 -6.87 -9.61 -7.84
CA SER A 105 -7.71 -10.30 -8.81
C SER A 105 -9.01 -10.85 -8.23
N ILE A 106 -9.12 -10.94 -6.90
CA ILE A 106 -10.32 -11.43 -6.22
C ILE A 106 -11.18 -10.24 -5.82
N ASN A 107 -12.41 -10.20 -6.34
CA ASN A 107 -13.34 -9.13 -6.00
C ASN A 107 -13.85 -9.31 -4.55
N PRO A 108 -13.74 -8.30 -3.68
CA PRO A 108 -14.27 -8.38 -2.32
C PRO A 108 -15.79 -8.70 -2.25
N GLN A 109 -16.54 -8.37 -3.29
CA GLN A 109 -17.97 -8.63 -3.35
C GLN A 109 -18.32 -10.11 -3.57
N ASP A 110 -17.38 -10.90 -4.10
CA ASP A 110 -17.57 -12.34 -4.32
C ASP A 110 -17.26 -13.17 -3.07
N ILE A 111 -16.84 -12.53 -1.98
CA ILE A 111 -16.49 -13.20 -0.74
C ILE A 111 -17.71 -13.35 0.18
N GLU A 112 -17.95 -14.56 0.66
CA GLU A 112 -18.94 -14.84 1.69
C GLU A 112 -18.38 -14.63 3.10
N SER A 113 -17.17 -15.13 3.32
CA SER A 113 -16.48 -14.98 4.61
C SER A 113 -14.96 -15.06 4.46
N LEU A 114 -14.27 -14.44 5.40
CA LEU A 114 -12.83 -14.46 5.51
C LEU A 114 -12.45 -14.87 6.92
N SER A 115 -11.71 -15.98 7.06
CA SER A 115 -11.26 -16.49 8.34
C SER A 115 -9.74 -16.42 8.43
N VAL A 116 -9.23 -15.85 9.51
CA VAL A 116 -7.79 -15.71 9.77
C VAL A 116 -7.37 -16.67 10.86
N LEU A 117 -6.52 -17.61 10.50
CA LEU A 117 -5.92 -18.59 11.41
C LEU A 117 -4.57 -18.06 11.87
N LYS A 118 -4.44 -17.82 13.16
CA LYS A 118 -3.23 -17.20 13.72
C LYS A 118 -2.36 -18.20 14.47
N ASP A 119 -2.90 -19.34 14.87
CA ASP A 119 -2.21 -20.30 15.72
C ASP A 119 -1.49 -21.38 14.93
N ALA A 120 -0.37 -21.86 15.48
CA ALA A 120 0.39 -22.97 14.92
C ALA A 120 -0.43 -24.25 14.78
N ALA A 121 -1.36 -24.53 15.70
CA ALA A 121 -2.25 -25.69 15.63
C ALA A 121 -3.18 -25.63 14.42
N ALA A 122 -3.74 -24.46 14.13
CA ALA A 122 -4.56 -24.23 12.95
C ALA A 122 -3.73 -24.27 11.66
N ASN A 123 -2.48 -23.80 11.74
CA ASN A 123 -1.56 -23.75 10.61
C ASN A 123 -0.93 -25.11 10.29
N SER A 124 -0.91 -26.06 11.22
CA SER A 124 -0.31 -27.40 11.04
C SER A 124 -0.93 -28.18 9.87
N ILE A 125 -2.19 -27.89 9.54
CA ILE A 125 -2.89 -28.50 8.40
C ILE A 125 -2.24 -28.10 7.07
N TYR A 126 -1.65 -26.90 6.99
CA TYR A 126 -1.03 -26.35 5.79
C TYR A 126 0.49 -26.50 5.78
N GLY A 127 1.05 -27.18 6.80
CA GLY A 127 2.48 -27.43 6.95
C GLY A 127 3.31 -26.14 7.05
N ALA A 128 4.55 -26.19 6.55
CA ALA A 128 5.49 -25.07 6.63
C ALA A 128 4.97 -23.78 5.94
N ARG A 129 4.13 -23.91 4.92
CA ARG A 129 3.52 -22.75 4.22
C ARG A 129 2.59 -21.95 5.12
N GLY A 130 2.00 -22.56 6.15
CA GLY A 130 1.15 -21.89 7.13
C GLY A 130 1.89 -21.23 8.29
N ALA A 131 3.23 -21.29 8.34
CA ALA A 131 4.01 -20.78 9.47
C ALA A 131 3.76 -19.30 9.80
N ASN A 132 3.51 -18.47 8.80
CA ASN A 132 3.22 -17.03 8.95
C ASN A 132 1.71 -16.73 9.15
N GLY A 133 0.90 -17.77 9.39
CA GLY A 133 -0.55 -17.69 9.47
C GLY A 133 -1.23 -18.00 8.14
N VAL A 134 -2.53 -18.29 8.21
CA VAL A 134 -3.35 -18.66 7.06
C VAL A 134 -4.59 -17.77 6.99
N ILE A 135 -4.89 -17.27 5.82
CA ILE A 135 -6.10 -16.50 5.53
C ILE A 135 -6.97 -17.35 4.61
N LEU A 136 -8.10 -17.83 5.15
CA LEU A 136 -9.08 -18.60 4.41
C LEU A 136 -10.11 -17.66 3.82
N ILE A 137 -10.32 -17.74 2.53
CA ILE A 137 -11.29 -16.97 1.77
C ILE A 137 -12.34 -17.96 1.27
N THR A 138 -13.60 -17.75 1.65
CA THR A 138 -14.72 -18.52 1.14
C THR A 138 -15.51 -17.63 0.20
N THR A 139 -15.71 -18.08 -1.04
CA THR A 139 -16.47 -17.35 -2.03
C THR A 139 -17.95 -17.63 -1.92
N LYS A 140 -18.78 -16.70 -2.40
CA LYS A 140 -20.22 -16.84 -2.47
C LYS A 140 -20.58 -17.96 -3.46
N SER A 141 -21.33 -18.94 -3.02
CA SER A 141 -21.86 -20.00 -3.87
C SER A 141 -23.37 -19.88 -4.00
N ALA A 142 -23.92 -20.40 -5.08
CA ALA A 142 -25.36 -20.44 -5.30
C ALA A 142 -26.02 -21.34 -4.24
N LYS A 143 -26.88 -20.76 -3.39
CA LYS A 143 -27.61 -21.46 -2.32
C LYS A 143 -29.04 -21.80 -2.71
N THR A 144 -29.52 -21.24 -3.83
CA THR A 144 -30.90 -21.41 -4.30
C THR A 144 -30.93 -21.64 -5.80
N GLU A 145 -31.92 -22.39 -6.27
CA GLU A 145 -32.15 -22.65 -7.70
C GLU A 145 -32.60 -21.40 -8.48
N LYS A 146 -33.03 -20.33 -7.76
CA LYS A 146 -33.47 -19.09 -8.39
C LYS A 146 -32.33 -18.13 -8.58
N ALA A 147 -32.13 -17.63 -9.79
CA ALA A 147 -31.18 -16.58 -10.08
C ALA A 147 -31.53 -15.29 -9.29
N LYS A 148 -30.56 -14.73 -8.57
CA LYS A 148 -30.66 -13.44 -7.91
C LYS A 148 -29.75 -12.45 -8.65
N VAL A 149 -30.34 -11.41 -9.21
CA VAL A 149 -29.59 -10.31 -9.82
C VAL A 149 -29.46 -9.20 -8.79
N THR A 150 -28.23 -8.82 -8.48
CA THR A 150 -27.92 -7.68 -7.62
C THR A 150 -27.10 -6.68 -8.41
N PHE A 151 -27.40 -5.40 -8.24
CA PHE A 151 -26.61 -4.31 -8.80
C PHE A 151 -26.08 -3.46 -7.65
N ASP A 152 -24.77 -3.31 -7.58
CA ASP A 152 -24.08 -2.49 -6.60
C ASP A 152 -23.16 -1.52 -7.34
N ALA A 153 -23.26 -0.23 -7.02
CA ALA A 153 -22.44 0.80 -7.63
C ALA A 153 -21.85 1.69 -6.52
N LYS A 154 -20.52 1.77 -6.49
CA LYS A 154 -19.79 2.57 -5.50
C LYS A 154 -18.90 3.59 -6.20
N TRP A 155 -18.97 4.83 -5.77
CA TRP A 155 -18.14 5.92 -6.25
C TRP A 155 -17.21 6.39 -5.14
N GLY A 156 -15.96 6.64 -5.49
CA GLY A 156 -14.98 7.20 -4.59
C GLY A 156 -13.94 8.01 -5.36
N SER A 157 -13.37 9.02 -4.72
CA SER A 157 -12.23 9.76 -5.24
C SER A 157 -11.06 9.64 -4.28
N ASN A 158 -9.88 9.42 -4.83
CA ASN A 158 -8.64 9.44 -4.08
C ASN A 158 -7.88 10.72 -4.39
N SER A 159 -7.50 11.47 -3.36
CA SER A 159 -6.63 12.62 -3.49
C SER A 159 -5.34 12.40 -2.71
N ARG A 160 -4.28 13.07 -3.14
CA ARG A 160 -3.00 13.00 -2.43
C ARG A 160 -3.15 13.69 -1.07
N MET A 161 -2.84 12.97 0.00
CA MET A 161 -2.91 13.49 1.37
C MET A 161 -1.80 14.50 1.66
N VAL A 162 -0.60 14.24 1.13
CA VAL A 162 0.52 15.17 1.24
C VAL A 162 0.55 16.03 -0.01
N PRO A 163 0.46 17.37 0.10
CA PRO A 163 0.55 18.25 -1.05
C PRO A 163 1.88 18.04 -1.79
N GLN A 164 1.84 18.14 -3.11
CA GLN A 164 3.08 18.18 -3.87
C GLN A 164 3.69 19.56 -3.68
N TYR A 165 4.95 19.59 -3.23
CA TYR A 165 5.69 20.84 -3.22
C TYR A 165 5.89 21.34 -4.65
N ASP A 166 5.97 22.64 -4.80
CA ASP A 166 6.29 23.27 -6.09
C ASP A 166 7.64 22.74 -6.57
N VAL A 167 7.67 22.31 -7.81
CA VAL A 167 8.91 21.84 -8.46
C VAL A 167 9.54 23.03 -9.14
N ILE A 168 10.82 23.26 -8.89
CA ILE A 168 11.58 24.31 -9.58
C ILE A 168 11.61 24.06 -11.07
N GLY A 169 11.47 25.12 -11.86
CA GLY A 169 11.57 25.08 -13.31
C GLY A 169 13.00 24.78 -13.76
N THR A 170 13.15 24.40 -15.04
CA THR A 170 14.49 24.11 -15.62
C THR A 170 15.45 25.29 -15.48
N ALA A 171 14.99 26.51 -15.70
CA ALA A 171 15.80 27.71 -15.53
C ALA A 171 16.31 27.87 -14.08
N GLU A 172 15.39 27.77 -13.12
CA GLU A 172 15.73 27.88 -11.69
C GLU A 172 16.66 26.77 -11.23
N TYR A 173 16.57 25.58 -11.83
CA TYR A 173 17.46 24.48 -11.54
C TYR A 173 18.90 24.80 -11.96
N TYR A 174 19.11 25.36 -13.16
CA TYR A 174 20.42 25.83 -13.63
C TYR A 174 20.97 26.95 -12.75
N GLU A 175 20.14 27.95 -12.42
CA GLU A 175 20.51 29.08 -11.55
C GLU A 175 20.95 28.59 -10.15
N THR A 176 20.18 27.65 -9.57
CA THR A 176 20.45 27.09 -8.26
C THR A 176 21.74 26.29 -8.25
N GLN A 177 21.97 25.46 -9.26
CA GLN A 177 23.22 24.68 -9.39
C GLN A 177 24.43 25.57 -9.57
N TYR A 178 24.33 26.60 -10.41
CA TYR A 178 25.40 27.56 -10.59
C TYR A 178 25.75 28.28 -9.28
N LYS A 179 24.73 28.73 -8.55
CA LYS A 179 24.90 29.37 -7.24
C LYS A 179 25.52 28.42 -6.21
N THR A 180 25.19 27.15 -6.26
CA THR A 180 25.78 26.13 -5.40
C THR A 180 27.28 25.96 -5.66
N LEU A 181 27.67 25.86 -6.94
CA LEU A 181 29.07 25.77 -7.35
C LEU A 181 29.87 27.01 -6.93
N TYR A 182 29.30 28.19 -7.18
CA TYR A 182 29.91 29.45 -6.76
C TYR A 182 30.11 29.50 -5.23
N ASN A 183 29.06 29.23 -4.47
CA ASN A 183 29.11 29.28 -3.01
C ASN A 183 30.09 28.25 -2.42
N SER A 184 30.24 27.09 -3.05
CA SER A 184 31.20 26.06 -2.60
C SER A 184 32.63 26.59 -2.61
N LYS A 185 33.00 27.40 -3.64
CA LYS A 185 34.33 28.03 -3.72
C LYS A 185 34.48 29.21 -2.77
N ILE A 186 33.46 30.03 -2.63
CA ILE A 186 33.49 31.12 -1.64
C ILE A 186 33.67 30.55 -0.22
N TYR A 187 32.96 29.47 0.11
CA TYR A 187 33.03 28.83 1.41
C TYR A 187 34.45 28.25 1.70
N THR A 188 35.17 27.83 0.65
CA THR A 188 36.56 27.38 0.79
C THR A 188 37.60 28.51 0.78
N GLY A 189 37.16 29.78 0.82
CA GLY A 189 38.05 30.96 0.91
C GLY A 189 38.56 31.48 -0.43
N SER A 190 38.05 31.02 -1.57
CA SER A 190 38.43 31.53 -2.89
C SER A 190 37.87 32.94 -3.13
N SER A 191 38.54 33.68 -3.99
CA SER A 191 38.07 35.00 -4.43
C SER A 191 36.79 34.90 -5.26
N LYS A 192 35.98 35.98 -5.31
CA LYS A 192 34.77 36.02 -6.13
C LYS A 192 35.03 35.71 -7.61
N ALA A 193 36.16 36.21 -8.16
CA ALA A 193 36.53 35.96 -9.56
C ALA A 193 36.80 34.48 -9.81
N GLU A 194 37.52 33.84 -8.92
CA GLU A 194 37.81 32.40 -9.02
C GLU A 194 36.54 31.57 -8.85
N ALA A 195 35.64 31.95 -7.97
CA ALA A 195 34.37 31.28 -7.76
C ALA A 195 33.46 31.33 -9.00
N TYR A 196 33.38 32.49 -9.69
CA TYR A 196 32.66 32.60 -10.95
C TYR A 196 33.30 31.75 -12.05
N ASN A 197 34.64 31.82 -12.22
CA ASN A 197 35.32 31.00 -13.19
C ASN A 197 35.14 29.49 -12.96
N TYR A 198 35.12 29.09 -11.72
CA TYR A 198 34.85 27.70 -11.35
C TYR A 198 33.43 27.30 -11.70
N ALA A 199 32.42 28.09 -11.35
CA ALA A 199 31.03 27.83 -11.64
C ALA A 199 30.80 27.76 -13.18
N ASP A 200 31.37 28.70 -13.94
CA ASP A 200 31.28 28.72 -15.42
C ASP A 200 31.82 27.45 -16.05
N LYS A 201 32.97 26.96 -15.59
CA LYS A 201 33.60 25.74 -16.12
C LYS A 201 32.92 24.45 -15.67
N THR A 202 32.38 24.45 -14.45
CA THR A 202 31.91 23.22 -13.81
C THR A 202 30.41 22.99 -13.97
N LEU A 203 29.63 24.02 -14.32
CA LEU A 203 28.18 23.90 -14.42
C LEU A 203 27.72 22.70 -15.25
N LEU A 204 28.38 22.38 -16.32
CA LEU A 204 28.05 21.29 -17.23
C LEU A 204 28.91 20.03 -17.01
N ASP A 205 29.85 20.06 -16.09
CA ASP A 205 30.75 18.94 -15.80
C ASP A 205 30.20 18.04 -14.71
N ALA A 206 29.53 16.93 -15.08
CA ALA A 206 28.96 15.97 -14.15
C ALA A 206 29.97 15.37 -13.17
N LYS A 207 31.26 15.26 -13.55
CA LYS A 207 32.30 14.66 -12.68
C LYS A 207 32.67 15.53 -11.50
N ASN A 208 32.53 16.86 -11.67
CA ASN A 208 32.90 17.85 -10.65
C ASN A 208 31.66 18.50 -9.98
N GLY A 209 30.48 17.83 -10.04
CA GLY A 209 29.26 18.29 -9.39
C GLY A 209 28.39 19.23 -10.22
N GLY A 210 28.65 19.34 -11.53
CA GLY A 210 27.79 20.04 -12.48
C GLY A 210 26.66 19.16 -13.01
N LEU A 211 25.84 19.73 -13.89
CA LEU A 211 24.61 19.09 -14.40
C LEU A 211 24.87 17.94 -15.40
N GLY A 212 25.99 17.98 -16.13
CA GLY A 212 26.35 16.96 -17.13
C GLY A 212 25.57 17.03 -18.44
N TYR A 213 24.65 17.95 -18.58
CA TYR A 213 23.87 18.15 -19.81
C TYR A 213 23.53 19.63 -20.00
N LEU A 214 23.34 20.03 -21.25
CA LEU A 214 22.94 21.37 -21.65
C LEU A 214 21.64 21.30 -22.45
N VAL A 215 20.60 21.96 -21.94
CA VAL A 215 19.29 22.06 -22.63
C VAL A 215 19.05 23.46 -23.20
N TYR A 216 19.88 24.43 -22.85
CA TYR A 216 19.76 25.79 -23.34
C TYR A 216 20.87 26.12 -24.31
N THR A 217 20.54 26.82 -25.38
CA THR A 217 21.49 27.43 -26.29
C THR A 217 21.55 28.93 -26.04
N VAL A 218 22.77 29.49 -26.03
CA VAL A 218 23.01 30.94 -25.92
C VAL A 218 23.77 31.43 -27.13
N PRO A 219 23.67 32.69 -27.51
CA PRO A 219 24.48 33.29 -28.57
C PRO A 219 25.96 33.14 -28.31
N ASP A 220 26.76 33.06 -29.39
CA ASP A 220 28.20 32.91 -29.31
C ASP A 220 28.84 34.02 -28.45
N GLY A 221 29.66 33.64 -27.49
CA GLY A 221 30.36 34.56 -26.60
C GLY A 221 29.59 35.00 -25.38
N GLU A 222 28.30 34.62 -25.25
CA GLU A 222 27.51 34.92 -24.06
C GLU A 222 27.57 33.77 -23.04
N LYS A 223 27.48 34.15 -21.75
CA LYS A 223 27.42 33.16 -20.67
C LYS A 223 25.97 32.66 -20.50
N LEU A 224 25.84 31.37 -20.16
CA LEU A 224 24.54 30.76 -19.84
C LEU A 224 23.91 31.39 -18.59
N ILE A 225 24.73 31.57 -17.55
CA ILE A 225 24.30 32.22 -16.27
C ILE A 225 25.12 33.48 -16.09
N GLY A 226 24.43 34.57 -15.83
CA GLY A 226 25.08 35.86 -15.56
C GLY A 226 25.63 35.96 -14.13
N ASN A 227 26.41 37.00 -13.88
CA ASN A 227 26.96 37.29 -12.54
C ASN A 227 25.87 37.68 -11.52
N ASN A 228 24.64 37.87 -11.96
CA ASN A 228 23.45 38.05 -11.14
C ASN A 228 22.80 36.71 -10.74
N PHE A 229 23.41 35.59 -11.08
CA PHE A 229 22.90 34.22 -10.87
C PHE A 229 21.59 33.92 -11.61
N LYS A 230 21.29 34.66 -12.67
CA LYS A 230 20.11 34.45 -13.49
C LYS A 230 20.48 33.89 -14.85
N LEU A 231 19.59 33.06 -15.37
CA LEU A 231 19.72 32.53 -16.73
C LEU A 231 19.74 33.69 -17.71
N ASN A 232 20.59 33.57 -18.73
CA ASN A 232 20.68 34.57 -19.79
C ASN A 232 19.29 34.72 -20.44
N PRO A 233 18.76 35.95 -20.58
CA PRO A 233 17.46 36.19 -21.20
C PRO A 233 17.39 35.78 -22.66
N ASN A 234 18.56 35.70 -23.34
CA ASN A 234 18.68 35.22 -24.72
C ASN A 234 18.80 33.70 -24.83
N ALA A 235 18.84 32.98 -23.70
CA ALA A 235 18.89 31.52 -23.69
C ALA A 235 17.60 30.90 -24.23
N LYS A 236 17.72 30.02 -25.22
CA LYS A 236 16.59 29.31 -25.83
C LYS A 236 16.67 27.82 -25.45
N LEU A 237 15.53 27.24 -25.17
CA LEU A 237 15.34 25.81 -24.83
C LEU A 237 15.31 24.98 -26.09
#